data_406d8898137ccfeac0d8fce189aff2fa
#
_entry.id   406d8898137ccfeac0d8fce189aff2fa
#
_cell.length_a   1.000
_cell.length_b   1.000
_cell.length_c   1.000
_cell.angle_alpha   90.00
_cell.angle_beta   90.00
_cell.angle_gamma   90.00
#
_symmetry.space_group_name_H-M   'P 1'
#
loop_
_entity.id
_entity.type
_entity.pdbx_description
1 polymer ?
#
loop_
_entity_poly.entity_id
_entity_poly.type
_entity_poly.pdbx_seq_one_letter_code
_entity_poly.pdbx_strand_id
1 'polypeptide(L)'
;MKNFLSGSALISRSRREFLRDASGLVLGSTLLSSKLARAATPSSKKKVIVITFGGGARDQETFAPEGQENIPHLMRELIPQASFFTQVVNHGILGHYVATASLATGAYETFNNFAATPPENPTVFEYFRKQLRRPSSDAWVVAPSNGFNRIGESSNRSYGPGLGARVILPKHLLSAAIAGGNADYQHLLRDNYETPFYSPELAGQEFELQQLETILKLSGDDFKTHARTLSSPDELSVYIVRQLMRQVAPSLLWITLHDIDVAHAGAYSLYIDGIRRTDRLCSELWKMIQTEPEYAGKTSLFILPDFGRDSDEDAGGNGFQHHRTGDTLSRTTWMMALGPGIREGVVYDRAVDSTDLVPTLGSLLGFSASLSQGKPIGELV
;
A
#
# COMPACT_ATOMS: atom_id res chain seq x y z
N MET A 1 17.03 -15.11 38.09
CA MET A 1 17.22 -15.32 36.67
C MET A 1 15.83 -15.25 36.02
N LYS A 2 15.47 -14.08 35.48
CA LYS A 2 14.19 -13.89 34.75
C LYS A 2 14.50 -13.97 33.26
N ASN A 3 13.89 -14.93 32.58
CA ASN A 3 14.03 -15.07 31.11
C ASN A 3 13.36 -13.88 30.43
N PHE A 4 14.15 -13.02 29.82
CA PHE A 4 13.68 -12.00 28.88
C PHE A 4 13.21 -12.70 27.60
N LEU A 5 11.91 -12.77 27.40
CA LEU A 5 11.34 -13.11 26.10
C LEU A 5 11.55 -11.90 25.18
N SER A 6 12.17 -12.10 24.03
CA SER A 6 12.40 -11.05 23.03
C SER A 6 11.08 -10.45 22.55
N GLY A 7 11.04 -9.15 22.27
CA GLY A 7 9.82 -8.43 21.84
C GLY A 7 9.12 -9.03 20.61
N SER A 8 9.87 -9.71 19.71
CA SER A 8 9.30 -10.45 18.57
C SER A 8 8.39 -11.61 19.00
N ALA A 9 8.62 -12.22 20.17
CA ALA A 9 7.77 -13.29 20.69
C ALA A 9 6.42 -12.78 21.23
N LEU A 10 6.34 -11.51 21.65
CA LEU A 10 5.11 -10.90 22.13
C LEU A 10 4.15 -10.54 20.97
N ILE A 11 4.69 -9.98 19.88
CA ILE A 11 3.89 -9.66 18.69
C ILE A 11 3.35 -10.93 18.05
N SER A 12 4.20 -11.94 17.89
CA SER A 12 3.81 -13.25 17.36
C SER A 12 2.70 -13.90 18.19
N ARG A 13 2.70 -13.72 19.51
CA ARG A 13 1.64 -14.27 20.39
C ARG A 13 0.30 -13.58 20.19
N SER A 14 0.24 -12.26 20.13
CA SER A 14 -1.01 -11.50 19.99
C SER A 14 -1.74 -11.82 18.67
N ARG A 15 -1.00 -11.86 17.55
CA ARG A 15 -1.54 -12.27 16.24
C ARG A 15 -1.89 -13.77 16.21
N ARG A 16 -1.11 -14.64 16.85
CA ARG A 16 -1.36 -16.09 16.94
C ARG A 16 -2.59 -16.45 17.76
N GLU A 17 -2.77 -15.83 18.91
CA GLU A 17 -3.91 -16.09 19.79
C GLU A 17 -5.21 -15.71 19.10
N PHE A 18 -5.28 -14.55 18.50
CA PHE A 18 -6.41 -14.11 17.71
C PHE A 18 -6.78 -15.10 16.59
N LEU A 19 -5.79 -15.59 15.86
CA LEU A 19 -6.03 -16.44 14.69
C LEU A 19 -6.40 -17.88 15.06
N ARG A 20 -6.07 -18.37 16.24
CA ARG A 20 -6.60 -19.62 16.78
C ARG A 20 -8.11 -19.50 17.08
N ASP A 21 -8.55 -18.38 17.62
CA ASP A 21 -9.94 -18.13 17.93
C ASP A 21 -10.77 -17.92 16.64
N ALA A 22 -10.22 -17.23 15.64
CA ALA A 22 -10.85 -17.07 14.33
C ALA A 22 -10.99 -18.40 13.56
N SER A 23 -10.02 -19.32 13.69
CA SER A 23 -10.06 -20.64 13.06
C SER A 23 -11.16 -21.54 13.68
N GLY A 24 -11.53 -21.29 14.93
CA GLY A 24 -12.62 -22.01 15.62
C GLY A 24 -14.02 -21.62 15.14
N LEU A 25 -14.19 -20.43 14.57
CA LEU A 25 -15.47 -19.90 14.10
C LEU A 25 -15.81 -20.28 12.65
N VAL A 26 -14.83 -20.72 11.86
CA VAL A 26 -15.02 -21.10 10.43
C VAL A 26 -15.55 -22.52 10.24
N LEU A 27 -15.60 -23.35 11.28
CA LEU A 27 -16.08 -24.73 11.19
C LEU A 27 -17.63 -24.90 11.17
N GLY A 28 -18.38 -23.79 11.09
CA GLY A 28 -19.86 -23.82 11.20
C GLY A 28 -20.65 -23.54 9.91
N SER A 29 -20.02 -23.27 8.75
CA SER A 29 -20.78 -22.93 7.54
C SER A 29 -20.21 -23.54 6.25
N THR A 30 -20.16 -24.86 6.18
CA THR A 30 -20.01 -25.56 4.90
C THR A 30 -21.37 -25.63 4.21
N LEU A 31 -21.79 -24.59 3.53
CA LEU A 31 -22.79 -24.69 2.48
C LEU A 31 -22.08 -25.02 1.17
N LEU A 32 -22.35 -26.21 0.67
CA LEU A 32 -21.92 -26.71 -0.62
C LEU A 32 -22.31 -25.73 -1.73
N SER A 33 -21.34 -24.99 -2.25
CA SER A 33 -21.46 -24.35 -3.55
C SER A 33 -20.72 -25.21 -4.57
N SER A 34 -21.47 -25.99 -5.33
CA SER A 34 -20.97 -26.71 -6.50
C SER A 34 -20.41 -25.73 -7.51
N LYS A 35 -19.08 -25.52 -7.51
CA LYS A 35 -18.38 -24.80 -8.58
C LYS A 35 -18.36 -25.68 -9.82
N LEU A 36 -19.28 -25.43 -10.77
CA LEU A 36 -19.08 -25.86 -12.14
C LEU A 36 -17.74 -25.28 -12.61
N ALA A 37 -16.84 -26.18 -12.96
CA ALA A 37 -15.57 -25.85 -13.60
C ALA A 37 -15.88 -25.11 -14.91
N ARG A 38 -15.76 -23.79 -14.92
CA ARG A 38 -15.88 -22.96 -16.10
C ARG A 38 -14.58 -23.13 -16.89
N ALA A 39 -14.67 -23.73 -18.07
CA ALA A 39 -13.56 -23.88 -18.98
C ALA A 39 -12.83 -22.54 -19.15
N ALA A 40 -11.51 -22.59 -19.06
CA ALA A 40 -10.64 -21.44 -19.17
C ALA A 40 -10.87 -20.72 -20.51
N THR A 41 -11.47 -19.54 -20.45
CA THR A 41 -11.50 -18.60 -21.58
C THR A 41 -10.10 -17.98 -21.70
N PRO A 42 -9.53 -17.81 -22.90
CA PRO A 42 -8.16 -17.38 -23.05
C PRO A 42 -7.95 -15.96 -22.55
N SER A 43 -6.95 -15.80 -21.66
CA SER A 43 -6.28 -14.56 -21.30
C SER A 43 -7.17 -13.38 -20.87
N SER A 44 -7.87 -13.52 -19.76
CA SER A 44 -8.20 -12.32 -18.98
C SER A 44 -6.88 -11.77 -18.44
N LYS A 45 -6.51 -10.54 -18.87
CA LYS A 45 -5.28 -9.88 -18.42
C LYS A 45 -5.31 -9.79 -16.89
N LYS A 46 -4.43 -10.54 -16.22
CA LYS A 46 -4.29 -10.47 -14.76
C LYS A 46 -3.92 -9.05 -14.36
N LYS A 47 -4.51 -8.59 -13.27
CA LYS A 47 -4.24 -7.28 -12.69
C LYS A 47 -3.73 -7.43 -11.27
N VAL A 48 -2.92 -6.49 -10.84
CA VAL A 48 -2.45 -6.40 -9.45
C VAL A 48 -2.65 -4.98 -8.95
N ILE A 49 -3.20 -4.88 -7.75
CA ILE A 49 -3.26 -3.64 -6.99
C ILE A 49 -2.50 -3.86 -5.68
N VAL A 50 -1.60 -2.94 -5.36
CA VAL A 50 -0.89 -2.89 -4.08
C VAL A 50 -1.37 -1.67 -3.32
N ILE A 51 -1.77 -1.85 -2.07
CA ILE A 51 -2.08 -0.75 -1.14
C ILE A 51 -1.03 -0.77 -0.04
N THR A 52 -0.23 0.29 0.05
CA THR A 52 0.59 0.51 1.22
C THR A 52 -0.30 1.10 2.32
N PHE A 53 -0.48 0.33 3.39
CA PHE A 53 -1.17 0.76 4.62
C PHE A 53 -0.21 1.66 5.40
N GLY A 54 0.02 2.85 4.84
CA GLY A 54 1.16 3.70 5.11
C GLY A 54 1.06 4.50 6.39
N GLY A 55 2.23 4.86 6.89
CA GLY A 55 2.40 5.47 8.19
C GLY A 55 2.70 4.47 9.29
N GLY A 56 2.47 3.18 9.06
CA GLY A 56 2.67 2.09 10.02
C GLY A 56 1.72 2.13 11.22
N ALA A 57 1.31 0.98 11.70
CA ALA A 57 0.46 0.86 12.88
C ALA A 57 0.94 -0.32 13.74
N ARG A 58 0.89 -0.17 15.06
CA ARG A 58 1.27 -1.23 16.01
C ARG A 58 0.13 -2.24 16.18
N ASP A 59 0.46 -3.41 16.69
CA ASP A 59 -0.53 -4.42 17.05
C ASP A 59 -1.48 -3.95 18.15
N GLN A 60 -1.00 -3.16 19.10
CA GLN A 60 -1.82 -2.60 20.18
C GLN A 60 -3.00 -1.79 19.66
N GLU A 61 -2.85 -1.11 18.54
CA GLU A 61 -3.92 -0.32 17.92
C GLU A 61 -4.63 -1.02 16.77
N THR A 62 -4.23 -2.28 16.43
CA THR A 62 -4.79 -3.02 15.30
C THR A 62 -5.19 -4.45 15.68
N PHE A 63 -4.26 -5.42 15.65
CA PHE A 63 -4.58 -6.85 15.79
C PHE A 63 -4.65 -7.35 17.23
N ALA A 64 -4.08 -6.66 18.21
CA ALA A 64 -4.30 -6.99 19.62
C ALA A 64 -5.79 -6.83 19.99
N PRO A 65 -6.30 -7.57 20.97
CA PRO A 65 -7.72 -7.56 21.33
C PRO A 65 -8.29 -6.14 21.53
N GLU A 66 -7.52 -5.27 22.16
CA GLU A 66 -7.89 -3.87 22.42
C GLU A 66 -7.90 -3.00 21.15
N GLY A 67 -7.13 -3.36 20.13
CA GLY A 67 -7.00 -2.60 18.88
C GLY A 67 -7.99 -3.00 17.80
N GLN A 68 -8.59 -4.19 17.86
CA GLN A 68 -9.41 -4.76 16.78
C GLN A 68 -10.63 -3.91 16.42
N GLU A 69 -11.14 -3.12 17.35
CA GLU A 69 -12.23 -2.19 17.07
C GLU A 69 -11.85 -1.08 16.09
N ASN A 70 -10.55 -0.83 15.91
CA ASN A 70 -10.06 0.18 14.98
C ASN A 70 -9.94 -0.33 13.54
N ILE A 71 -9.97 -1.66 13.34
CA ILE A 71 -9.82 -2.31 12.02
C ILE A 71 -10.96 -3.30 11.71
N PRO A 72 -12.23 -2.93 11.91
CA PRO A 72 -13.36 -3.86 11.78
C PRO A 72 -13.51 -4.44 10.36
N HIS A 73 -13.12 -3.71 9.32
CA HIS A 73 -13.22 -4.17 7.94
C HIS A 73 -12.11 -5.16 7.59
N LEU A 74 -10.86 -4.90 8.00
CA LEU A 74 -9.78 -5.88 7.85
C LEU A 74 -10.16 -7.18 8.54
N MET A 75 -10.65 -7.09 9.79
CA MET A 75 -10.97 -8.26 10.62
C MET A 75 -12.12 -9.09 10.07
N ARG A 76 -13.22 -8.45 9.68
CA ARG A 76 -14.49 -9.15 9.37
C ARG A 76 -14.71 -9.38 7.89
N GLU A 77 -14.13 -8.53 7.04
CA GLU A 77 -14.39 -8.56 5.60
C GLU A 77 -13.21 -9.10 4.80
N LEU A 78 -11.97 -8.63 5.09
CA LEU A 78 -10.81 -8.94 4.25
C LEU A 78 -10.05 -10.20 4.69
N ILE A 79 -9.70 -10.33 5.96
CA ILE A 79 -8.96 -11.50 6.49
C ILE A 79 -9.64 -12.84 6.16
N PRO A 80 -10.98 -12.97 6.28
CA PRO A 80 -11.64 -14.21 5.91
C PRO A 80 -11.50 -14.61 4.44
N GLN A 81 -11.17 -13.66 3.56
CA GLN A 81 -10.98 -13.86 2.12
C GLN A 81 -9.51 -13.86 1.71
N ALA A 82 -8.59 -13.64 2.65
CA ALA A 82 -7.17 -13.42 2.39
C ALA A 82 -6.29 -14.62 2.72
N SER A 83 -5.12 -14.68 2.09
CA SER A 83 -3.91 -15.25 2.66
C SER A 83 -3.23 -14.15 3.50
N PHE A 84 -3.15 -14.35 4.82
CA PHE A 84 -2.63 -13.37 5.77
C PHE A 84 -1.28 -13.80 6.34
N PHE A 85 -0.25 -12.97 6.13
CA PHE A 85 1.09 -13.18 6.67
C PHE A 85 1.28 -12.30 7.90
N THR A 86 1.57 -12.91 9.05
CA THR A 86 1.69 -12.21 10.32
C THR A 86 3.02 -11.46 10.48
N GLN A 87 4.04 -11.81 9.71
CA GLN A 87 5.39 -11.31 9.88
C GLN A 87 6.02 -10.99 8.52
N VAL A 88 5.97 -9.72 8.11
CA VAL A 88 6.76 -9.18 7.00
C VAL A 88 7.86 -8.32 7.58
N VAL A 89 9.11 -8.67 7.29
CA VAL A 89 10.28 -8.04 7.91
C VAL A 89 10.97 -7.13 6.91
N ASN A 90 11.17 -5.88 7.29
CA ASN A 90 11.97 -4.90 6.57
C ASN A 90 13.35 -4.77 7.22
N HIS A 91 14.40 -5.21 6.53
CA HIS A 91 15.79 -5.10 7.00
C HIS A 91 16.47 -3.79 6.56
N GLY A 92 15.80 -2.97 5.76
CA GLY A 92 16.31 -1.71 5.24
C GLY A 92 16.12 -0.50 6.17
N ILE A 93 16.14 0.68 5.58
CA ILE A 93 15.90 1.95 6.25
C ILE A 93 14.38 2.14 6.43
N LEU A 94 13.96 2.48 7.65
CA LEU A 94 12.56 2.72 7.98
C LEU A 94 12.18 4.19 7.81
N GLY A 95 12.24 4.67 6.59
CA GLY A 95 11.69 5.95 6.17
C GLY A 95 10.67 5.69 5.07
N HIS A 96 9.51 6.36 5.08
CA HIS A 96 8.37 6.01 4.24
C HIS A 96 8.69 5.95 2.74
N TYR A 97 9.48 6.90 2.23
CA TYR A 97 9.83 6.91 0.80
C TYR A 97 10.83 5.83 0.43
N VAL A 98 11.90 5.68 1.22
CA VAL A 98 12.93 4.68 0.94
C VAL A 98 12.41 3.26 1.20
N ALA A 99 11.56 3.05 2.20
CA ALA A 99 10.94 1.76 2.47
C ALA A 99 9.92 1.38 1.37
N THR A 100 9.07 2.33 0.95
CA THR A 100 8.14 2.09 -0.17
C THR A 100 8.89 1.85 -1.49
N ALA A 101 9.99 2.57 -1.73
CA ALA A 101 10.84 2.30 -2.87
C ALA A 101 11.47 0.89 -2.79
N SER A 102 11.93 0.47 -1.61
CA SER A 102 12.44 -0.89 -1.38
C SER A 102 11.39 -1.96 -1.64
N LEU A 103 10.14 -1.74 -1.20
CA LEU A 103 9.00 -2.58 -1.54
C LEU A 103 8.75 -2.64 -3.05
N ALA A 104 8.86 -1.50 -3.75
CA ALA A 104 8.56 -1.40 -5.19
C ALA A 104 9.69 -1.93 -6.08
N THR A 105 10.92 -2.02 -5.59
CA THR A 105 12.07 -2.60 -6.31
C THR A 105 12.33 -4.05 -5.95
N GLY A 106 11.90 -4.49 -4.75
CA GLY A 106 12.30 -5.78 -4.17
C GLY A 106 13.78 -5.82 -3.81
N ALA A 107 14.37 -4.66 -3.51
CA ALA A 107 15.75 -4.50 -3.05
C ALA A 107 15.81 -3.39 -2.00
N TYR A 108 16.69 -3.51 -1.01
CA TYR A 108 16.83 -2.48 0.01
C TYR A 108 17.55 -1.26 -0.54
N GLU A 109 16.79 -0.20 -0.77
CA GLU A 109 17.31 1.10 -1.19
C GLU A 109 17.95 1.86 0.00
N THR A 110 18.94 2.71 -0.30
CA THR A 110 19.74 3.37 0.75
C THR A 110 19.83 4.89 0.61
N PHE A 111 18.98 5.48 -0.25
CA PHE A 111 18.97 6.94 -0.42
C PHE A 111 18.35 7.67 0.79
N ASN A 112 18.62 8.96 0.87
CA ASN A 112 18.03 9.82 1.89
C ASN A 112 16.50 9.90 1.71
N ASN A 113 15.76 9.54 2.74
CA ASN A 113 14.30 9.54 2.76
C ASN A 113 13.66 10.87 2.32
N PHE A 114 14.33 11.99 2.53
CA PHE A 114 13.82 13.33 2.22
C PHE A 114 14.32 13.91 0.90
N ALA A 115 15.11 13.16 0.13
CA ALA A 115 15.76 13.70 -1.08
C ALA A 115 14.92 13.54 -2.36
N ALA A 116 13.75 12.90 -2.32
CA ALA A 116 12.94 12.57 -3.49
C ALA A 116 13.77 11.96 -4.64
N THR A 117 14.73 11.09 -4.30
CA THR A 117 15.65 10.45 -5.22
C THR A 117 14.99 9.23 -5.87
N PRO A 118 15.17 8.99 -7.18
CA PRO A 118 14.69 7.75 -7.80
C PRO A 118 15.41 6.53 -7.20
N PRO A 119 14.76 5.37 -7.11
CA PRO A 119 15.40 4.13 -6.73
C PRO A 119 16.59 3.79 -7.64
N GLU A 120 17.58 3.07 -7.10
CA GLU A 120 18.71 2.58 -7.89
C GLU A 120 18.39 1.27 -8.61
N ASN A 121 17.56 0.42 -7.98
CA ASN A 121 17.15 -0.85 -8.54
C ASN A 121 15.86 -0.69 -9.36
N PRO A 122 15.67 -1.52 -10.42
CA PRO A 122 14.47 -1.44 -11.23
C PRO A 122 13.21 -1.69 -10.40
N THR A 123 12.19 -0.89 -10.66
CA THR A 123 10.89 -1.01 -10.02
C THR A 123 10.07 -2.14 -10.63
N VAL A 124 9.07 -2.61 -9.89
CA VAL A 124 8.06 -3.56 -10.36
C VAL A 124 7.40 -3.09 -11.67
N PHE A 125 7.24 -1.78 -11.85
CA PHE A 125 6.63 -1.18 -13.03
C PHE A 125 7.52 -1.31 -14.26
N GLU A 126 8.82 -1.14 -14.09
CA GLU A 126 9.81 -1.27 -15.16
C GLU A 126 9.96 -2.72 -15.61
N TYR A 127 10.00 -3.68 -14.68
CA TYR A 127 9.95 -5.11 -15.00
C TYR A 127 8.69 -5.46 -15.79
N PHE A 128 7.52 -5.06 -15.27
CA PHE A 128 6.22 -5.29 -15.86
C PHE A 128 6.13 -4.71 -17.28
N ARG A 129 6.46 -3.44 -17.46
CA ARG A 129 6.31 -2.75 -18.74
C ARG A 129 7.31 -3.25 -19.78
N LYS A 130 8.57 -3.42 -19.40
CA LYS A 130 9.62 -3.87 -20.34
C LYS A 130 9.37 -5.28 -20.82
N GLN A 131 9.21 -6.24 -19.90
CA GLN A 131 9.15 -7.64 -20.26
C GLN A 131 7.82 -8.03 -20.92
N LEU A 132 6.72 -7.44 -20.48
CA LEU A 132 5.38 -7.72 -21.02
C LEU A 132 4.97 -6.72 -22.12
N ARG A 133 5.85 -5.81 -22.52
CA ARG A 133 5.62 -4.77 -23.54
C ARG A 133 4.36 -3.95 -23.26
N ARG A 134 4.15 -3.55 -21.99
CA ARG A 134 2.96 -2.83 -21.57
C ARG A 134 3.10 -1.33 -21.81
N PRO A 135 2.02 -0.64 -22.24
CA PRO A 135 2.03 0.81 -22.40
C PRO A 135 2.13 1.54 -21.05
N SER A 136 2.49 2.81 -21.05
CA SER A 136 2.56 3.62 -19.81
C SER A 136 1.21 3.77 -19.10
N SER A 137 0.11 3.69 -19.84
CA SER A 137 -1.25 3.72 -19.27
C SER A 137 -1.61 2.50 -18.42
N ASP A 138 -0.77 1.48 -18.40
CA ASP A 138 -1.06 0.21 -17.71
C ASP A 138 -0.39 0.08 -16.35
N ALA A 139 0.48 1.03 -15.98
CA ALA A 139 1.22 1.06 -14.73
C ALA A 139 1.14 2.43 -14.05
N TRP A 140 0.58 2.50 -12.85
CA TRP A 140 0.34 3.74 -12.15
C TRP A 140 0.69 3.66 -10.66
N VAL A 141 1.10 4.82 -10.13
CA VAL A 141 1.22 5.09 -8.69
C VAL A 141 0.29 6.23 -8.34
N VAL A 142 -0.44 6.11 -7.25
CA VAL A 142 -1.17 7.21 -6.60
C VAL A 142 -0.69 7.31 -5.16
N ALA A 143 -0.13 8.45 -4.80
CA ALA A 143 0.47 8.66 -3.48
C ALA A 143 0.25 10.10 -3.01
N PRO A 144 0.10 10.34 -1.69
CA PRO A 144 -0.35 11.63 -1.18
C PRO A 144 0.71 12.73 -1.22
N SER A 145 1.99 12.42 -1.21
CA SER A 145 3.04 13.41 -1.03
C SER A 145 4.20 13.33 -2.01
N ASN A 146 5.01 14.40 -2.05
CA ASN A 146 6.06 14.63 -3.04
C ASN A 146 7.18 13.59 -3.06
N GLY A 147 7.57 13.06 -1.91
CA GLY A 147 8.64 12.07 -1.85
C GLY A 147 8.35 10.82 -2.66
N PHE A 148 7.07 10.46 -2.80
CA PHE A 148 6.64 9.29 -3.55
C PHE A 148 6.66 9.49 -5.08
N ASN A 149 6.87 10.69 -5.59
CA ASN A 149 6.83 10.96 -7.04
C ASN A 149 7.90 10.20 -7.82
N ARG A 150 9.01 9.81 -7.19
CA ARG A 150 10.12 9.11 -7.83
C ARG A 150 10.08 7.59 -7.73
N ILE A 151 9.16 7.01 -6.96
CA ILE A 151 9.09 5.55 -6.83
C ILE A 151 8.58 4.83 -8.08
N GLY A 152 8.02 5.56 -9.02
CA GLY A 152 7.52 5.00 -10.28
C GLY A 152 8.60 4.56 -11.26
N GLU A 153 9.78 5.18 -11.23
CA GLU A 153 10.87 4.93 -12.20
C GLU A 153 12.24 5.01 -11.51
N SER A 154 13.10 4.05 -11.81
CA SER A 154 14.45 3.98 -11.25
C SER A 154 15.49 4.74 -12.08
N SER A 155 16.67 4.95 -11.49
CA SER A 155 17.88 5.43 -12.18
C SER A 155 18.64 4.28 -12.86
N ASN A 156 18.12 3.06 -12.88
CA ASN A 156 18.82 1.89 -13.40
C ASN A 156 19.01 1.94 -14.91
N ARG A 157 20.26 1.97 -15.35
CA ARG A 157 20.61 2.12 -16.77
C ARG A 157 20.13 0.99 -17.68
N SER A 158 19.91 -0.20 -17.14
CA SER A 158 19.43 -1.36 -17.91
C SER A 158 17.96 -1.23 -18.31
N TYR A 159 17.20 -0.34 -17.64
CA TYR A 159 15.79 -0.13 -17.94
C TYR A 159 15.56 1.17 -18.73
N GLY A 160 16.31 2.21 -18.47
CA GLY A 160 16.24 3.47 -19.17
C GLY A 160 14.98 4.29 -18.82
N PRO A 161 14.94 5.55 -19.26
CA PRO A 161 13.85 6.46 -18.97
C PRO A 161 12.56 6.04 -19.72
N GLY A 162 11.41 6.35 -19.12
CA GLY A 162 10.09 6.16 -19.71
C GLY A 162 9.53 4.75 -19.61
N LEU A 163 10.17 3.84 -18.87
CA LEU A 163 9.66 2.50 -18.57
C LEU A 163 8.97 2.39 -17.20
N GLY A 164 9.01 3.43 -16.39
CA GLY A 164 8.36 3.47 -15.09
C GLY A 164 6.84 3.63 -15.13
N ALA A 165 6.23 3.71 -13.96
CA ALA A 165 4.82 4.03 -13.80
C ALA A 165 4.56 5.54 -14.00
N ARG A 166 3.34 5.87 -14.37
CA ARG A 166 2.83 7.23 -14.24
C ARG A 166 2.46 7.48 -12.77
N VAL A 167 2.84 8.63 -12.24
CA VAL A 167 2.59 8.99 -10.85
C VAL A 167 1.55 10.09 -10.76
N ILE A 168 0.57 9.94 -9.89
CA ILE A 168 -0.41 10.97 -9.53
C ILE A 168 -0.20 11.34 -8.07
N LEU A 169 -0.04 12.64 -7.82
CA LEU A 169 0.02 13.24 -6.49
C LEU A 169 -1.23 14.09 -6.27
N PRO A 170 -2.29 13.56 -5.65
CA PRO A 170 -3.59 14.23 -5.55
C PRO A 170 -3.55 15.59 -4.85
N LYS A 171 -2.67 15.78 -3.87
CA LYS A 171 -2.47 17.09 -3.21
C LYS A 171 -1.93 18.14 -4.19
N HIS A 172 -1.02 17.77 -5.10
CA HIS A 172 -0.52 18.68 -6.14
C HIS A 172 -1.61 19.08 -7.11
N LEU A 173 -2.42 18.11 -7.55
CA LEU A 173 -3.56 18.38 -8.41
C LEU A 173 -4.54 19.35 -7.75
N LEU A 174 -4.84 19.12 -6.46
CA LEU A 174 -5.74 20.00 -5.71
C LEU A 174 -5.14 21.39 -5.53
N SER A 175 -3.86 21.49 -5.16
CA SER A 175 -3.15 22.76 -5.03
C SER A 175 -3.17 23.56 -6.33
N ALA A 176 -2.91 22.90 -7.46
CA ALA A 176 -3.00 23.52 -8.78
C ALA A 176 -4.43 23.96 -9.13
N ALA A 177 -5.45 23.15 -8.81
CA ALA A 177 -6.84 23.45 -9.10
C ALA A 177 -7.39 24.64 -8.30
N ILE A 178 -6.90 24.87 -7.07
CA ILE A 178 -7.33 26.01 -6.22
C ILE A 178 -6.44 27.26 -6.39
N ALA A 179 -5.49 27.24 -7.33
CA ALA A 179 -4.57 28.36 -7.61
C ALA A 179 -3.87 28.93 -6.36
N GLY A 180 -3.44 28.06 -5.45
CA GLY A 180 -2.55 28.41 -4.35
C GLY A 180 -3.18 28.95 -3.07
N GLY A 181 -4.50 28.98 -2.90
CA GLY A 181 -5.00 29.47 -1.62
C GLY A 181 -6.51 29.48 -1.39
N ASN A 182 -7.02 28.41 -0.83
CA ASN A 182 -8.30 28.44 -0.18
C ASN A 182 -8.24 27.68 1.17
N ALA A 183 -8.62 28.37 2.25
CA ALA A 183 -8.65 27.81 3.61
C ALA A 183 -9.48 26.52 3.71
N ASP A 184 -10.50 26.37 2.88
CA ASP A 184 -11.41 25.21 2.86
C ASP A 184 -10.71 23.87 2.57
N TYR A 185 -9.51 23.89 1.96
CA TYR A 185 -8.79 22.68 1.56
C TYR A 185 -7.52 22.39 2.40
N GLN A 186 -7.22 23.22 3.40
CA GLN A 186 -6.00 23.08 4.20
C GLN A 186 -5.85 21.72 4.84
N HIS A 187 -6.94 21.10 5.28
CA HIS A 187 -6.96 19.79 5.90
C HIS A 187 -6.60 18.66 4.92
N LEU A 188 -6.82 18.84 3.60
CA LEU A 188 -6.44 17.89 2.56
C LEU A 188 -5.01 18.10 2.07
N LEU A 189 -4.48 19.32 2.19
CA LEU A 189 -3.15 19.69 1.73
C LEU A 189 -2.08 19.52 2.81
N ARG A 190 -2.50 19.27 4.07
CA ARG A 190 -1.58 19.14 5.19
C ARG A 190 -0.63 17.97 4.94
N ASP A 191 0.66 18.28 4.93
CA ASP A 191 1.72 17.32 5.16
C ASP A 191 2.11 17.45 6.63
N ASN A 192 1.91 16.39 7.38
CA ASN A 192 2.13 16.41 8.82
C ASN A 192 3.61 16.47 9.18
N TYR A 193 4.49 16.18 8.25
CA TYR A 193 5.92 15.99 8.51
C TYR A 193 6.84 16.59 7.45
N GLU A 194 6.35 16.96 6.29
CA GLU A 194 7.19 17.34 5.16
C GLU A 194 6.94 18.76 4.71
N THR A 195 8.02 19.48 4.54
CA THR A 195 7.99 20.68 3.72
C THR A 195 7.67 20.26 2.28
N PRO A 196 6.69 20.82 1.61
CA PRO A 196 6.44 20.51 0.22
C PRO A 196 7.69 20.88 -0.60
N PHE A 197 8.49 19.87 -0.94
CA PHE A 197 9.61 20.03 -1.85
C PHE A 197 9.07 20.09 -3.27
N TYR A 198 8.80 21.28 -3.77
CA TYR A 198 8.67 21.49 -5.20
C TYR A 198 10.07 21.46 -5.80
N SER A 199 10.39 20.41 -6.54
CA SER A 199 11.58 20.39 -7.39
C SER A 199 11.16 20.72 -8.82
N PRO A 200 11.63 21.83 -9.40
CA PRO A 200 11.38 22.15 -10.80
C PRO A 200 11.89 21.10 -11.79
N GLU A 201 12.86 20.27 -11.36
CA GLU A 201 13.42 19.18 -12.16
C GLU A 201 12.42 18.00 -12.32
N LEU A 202 11.38 17.97 -11.52
CA LEU A 202 10.31 16.99 -11.57
C LEU A 202 9.12 17.43 -12.44
N ALA A 203 9.09 18.71 -12.82
CA ALA A 203 8.10 19.24 -13.75
C ALA A 203 8.21 18.50 -15.08
N GLY A 204 7.19 17.73 -15.42
CA GLY A 204 7.14 16.89 -16.64
C GLY A 204 7.05 15.40 -16.40
N GLN A 205 7.28 14.91 -15.18
CA GLN A 205 7.00 13.52 -14.78
C GLN A 205 5.68 13.39 -14.01
N GLU A 206 5.13 14.48 -13.53
CA GLU A 206 3.91 14.52 -12.76
C GLU A 206 2.67 14.51 -13.67
N PHE A 207 1.59 13.92 -13.14
CA PHE A 207 0.28 14.00 -13.75
C PHE A 207 -0.28 15.42 -13.54
N GLU A 208 -0.38 16.18 -14.61
CA GLU A 208 -0.82 17.58 -14.57
C GLU A 208 -2.34 17.72 -14.53
N LEU A 209 -2.82 18.88 -14.04
CA LEU A 209 -4.26 19.19 -13.96
C LEU A 209 -4.99 19.05 -15.30
N GLN A 210 -4.34 19.41 -16.42
CA GLN A 210 -4.92 19.25 -17.78
C GLN A 210 -5.16 17.77 -18.13
N GLN A 211 -4.37 16.86 -17.58
CA GLN A 211 -4.54 15.41 -17.79
C GLN A 211 -5.69 14.83 -16.96
N LEU A 212 -6.09 15.52 -15.88
CA LEU A 212 -7.24 15.14 -15.07
C LEU A 212 -8.52 15.06 -15.94
N GLU A 213 -8.78 16.09 -16.75
CA GLU A 213 -9.94 16.12 -17.64
C GLU A 213 -9.80 15.16 -18.81
N THR A 214 -8.65 15.13 -19.45
CA THR A 214 -8.45 14.32 -20.66
C THR A 214 -8.39 12.82 -20.37
N ILE A 215 -7.75 12.41 -19.27
CA ILE A 215 -7.53 10.99 -18.93
C ILE A 215 -8.57 10.47 -17.93
N LEU A 216 -8.84 11.21 -16.86
CA LEU A 216 -9.77 10.79 -15.82
C LEU A 216 -11.22 11.25 -16.07
N LYS A 217 -11.46 12.05 -17.09
CA LYS A 217 -12.79 12.62 -17.40
C LYS A 217 -13.36 13.41 -16.22
N LEU A 218 -12.51 14.11 -15.50
CA LEU A 218 -12.83 14.87 -14.31
C LEU A 218 -12.42 16.32 -14.50
N SER A 219 -13.40 17.22 -14.54
CA SER A 219 -13.12 18.66 -14.63
C SER A 219 -12.46 19.18 -13.35
N GLY A 220 -11.69 20.27 -13.46
CA GLY A 220 -11.10 20.90 -12.27
C GLY A 220 -12.14 21.39 -11.26
N ASP A 221 -13.32 21.82 -11.74
CA ASP A 221 -14.41 22.28 -10.87
C ASP A 221 -15.12 21.13 -10.16
N ASP A 222 -15.38 20.02 -10.84
CA ASP A 222 -15.93 18.81 -10.21
C ASP A 222 -14.95 18.24 -9.19
N PHE A 223 -13.65 18.25 -9.51
CA PHE A 223 -12.61 17.81 -8.59
C PHE A 223 -12.60 18.65 -7.31
N LYS A 224 -12.58 19.98 -7.42
CA LYS A 224 -12.67 20.89 -6.27
C LYS A 224 -13.95 20.70 -5.46
N THR A 225 -15.10 20.61 -6.15
CA THR A 225 -16.39 20.44 -5.49
C THR A 225 -16.43 19.15 -4.68
N HIS A 226 -15.95 18.04 -5.26
CA HIS A 226 -15.90 16.79 -4.53
C HIS A 226 -14.87 16.83 -3.40
N ALA A 227 -13.69 17.42 -3.61
CA ALA A 227 -12.66 17.53 -2.59
C ALA A 227 -13.16 18.20 -1.29
N ARG A 228 -14.09 19.16 -1.38
CA ARG A 228 -14.71 19.78 -0.18
C ARG A 228 -15.49 18.78 0.70
N THR A 229 -15.90 17.66 0.17
CA THR A 229 -16.67 16.63 0.91
C THR A 229 -15.76 15.61 1.60
N LEU A 230 -14.46 15.65 1.35
CA LEU A 230 -13.49 14.71 1.87
C LEU A 230 -12.86 15.24 3.17
N SER A 231 -12.46 14.33 4.03
CA SER A 231 -11.93 14.66 5.37
C SER A 231 -10.42 14.49 5.48
N SER A 232 -9.76 13.89 4.48
CA SER A 232 -8.34 13.57 4.58
C SER A 232 -7.64 13.42 3.23
N PRO A 233 -6.29 13.53 3.23
CA PRO A 233 -5.45 13.26 2.06
C PRO A 233 -5.63 11.87 1.46
N ASP A 234 -5.81 10.84 2.29
CA ASP A 234 -6.01 9.47 1.82
C ASP A 234 -7.37 9.30 1.12
N GLU A 235 -8.42 9.96 1.60
CA GLU A 235 -9.72 9.99 0.90
C GLU A 235 -9.61 10.68 -0.46
N LEU A 236 -8.82 11.76 -0.55
CA LEU A 236 -8.53 12.42 -1.81
C LEU A 236 -7.79 11.49 -2.79
N SER A 237 -6.81 10.75 -2.27
CA SER A 237 -6.07 9.75 -3.05
C SER A 237 -6.98 8.64 -3.56
N VAL A 238 -7.85 8.09 -2.72
CA VAL A 238 -8.80 7.04 -3.10
C VAL A 238 -9.86 7.56 -4.08
N TYR A 239 -10.27 8.82 -3.98
CA TYR A 239 -11.15 9.43 -4.96
C TYR A 239 -10.51 9.43 -6.37
N ILE A 240 -9.26 9.85 -6.49
CA ILE A 240 -8.51 9.79 -7.76
C ILE A 240 -8.32 8.35 -8.24
N VAL A 241 -8.00 7.42 -7.33
CA VAL A 241 -7.89 5.98 -7.64
C VAL A 241 -9.16 5.44 -8.28
N ARG A 242 -10.32 5.78 -7.74
CA ARG A 242 -11.63 5.36 -8.28
C ARG A 242 -11.85 5.86 -9.71
N GLN A 243 -11.49 7.12 -9.99
CA GLN A 243 -11.57 7.66 -11.36
C GLN A 243 -10.59 6.94 -12.29
N LEU A 244 -9.36 6.73 -11.83
CA LEU A 244 -8.33 6.01 -12.60
C LEU A 244 -8.77 4.57 -12.92
N MET A 245 -9.30 3.86 -11.96
CA MET A 245 -9.81 2.50 -12.16
C MET A 245 -10.93 2.43 -13.19
N ARG A 246 -11.85 3.40 -13.20
CA ARG A 246 -12.97 3.44 -14.15
C ARG A 246 -12.59 3.91 -15.54
N GLN A 247 -11.73 4.90 -15.65
CA GLN A 247 -11.44 5.56 -16.93
C GLN A 247 -10.24 4.94 -17.67
N VAL A 248 -9.27 4.40 -16.95
CA VAL A 248 -8.03 3.86 -17.52
C VAL A 248 -7.92 2.35 -17.32
N ALA A 249 -8.40 1.85 -16.20
CA ALA A 249 -8.35 0.44 -15.83
C ALA A 249 -6.94 -0.18 -15.88
N PRO A 250 -5.91 0.41 -15.24
CA PRO A 250 -4.54 -0.10 -15.30
C PRO A 250 -4.44 -1.55 -14.81
N SER A 251 -3.41 -2.27 -15.29
CA SER A 251 -3.16 -3.66 -14.86
C SER A 251 -2.25 -3.73 -13.64
N LEU A 252 -1.42 -2.72 -13.40
CA LEU A 252 -0.59 -2.60 -12.21
C LEU A 252 -0.78 -1.23 -11.59
N LEU A 253 -1.35 -1.20 -10.40
CA LEU A 253 -1.66 0.02 -9.65
C LEU A 253 -1.09 -0.08 -8.24
N TRP A 254 -0.30 0.93 -7.85
CA TRP A 254 0.22 1.08 -6.50
C TRP A 254 -0.42 2.29 -5.83
N ILE A 255 -0.99 2.09 -4.66
CA ILE A 255 -1.68 3.12 -3.88
C ILE A 255 -0.96 3.24 -2.56
N THR A 256 -0.42 4.40 -2.26
CA THR A 256 0.14 4.69 -0.93
C THR A 256 -0.85 5.53 -0.14
N LEU A 257 -1.29 5.02 1.00
CA LEU A 257 -2.05 5.75 2.01
C LEU A 257 -1.07 6.20 3.09
N HIS A 258 -1.32 7.34 3.74
CA HIS A 258 -0.32 7.94 4.63
C HIS A 258 -0.91 8.73 5.82
N ASP A 259 -2.23 8.74 6.00
CA ASP A 259 -2.88 9.49 7.09
C ASP A 259 -2.44 9.06 8.49
N ILE A 260 -2.02 7.80 8.64
CA ILE A 260 -1.56 7.22 9.91
C ILE A 260 -0.29 7.92 10.42
N ASP A 261 0.50 8.52 9.52
CA ASP A 261 1.77 9.16 9.87
C ASP A 261 1.61 10.47 10.69
N VAL A 262 0.39 10.94 10.84
CA VAL A 262 0.05 11.97 11.84
C VAL A 262 0.50 11.59 13.27
N ALA A 263 0.77 10.32 13.52
CA ALA A 263 1.32 9.79 14.75
C ALA A 263 2.57 10.57 15.24
N HIS A 264 3.43 11.03 14.32
CA HIS A 264 4.60 11.84 14.66
C HIS A 264 4.27 13.15 15.37
N ALA A 265 3.07 13.70 15.18
CA ALA A 265 2.61 14.88 15.89
C ALA A 265 2.21 14.61 17.36
N GLY A 266 2.25 13.36 17.81
CA GLY A 266 1.88 12.96 19.17
C GLY A 266 0.38 12.96 19.44
N ALA A 267 -0.45 13.19 18.43
CA ALA A 267 -1.90 13.23 18.56
C ALA A 267 -2.49 11.81 18.42
N TYR A 268 -2.56 11.07 19.52
CA TYR A 268 -3.01 9.67 19.53
C TYR A 268 -4.39 9.48 18.92
N SER A 269 -5.34 10.36 19.19
CA SER A 269 -6.70 10.28 18.60
C SER A 269 -6.69 10.38 17.08
N LEU A 270 -5.85 11.26 16.52
CA LEU A 270 -5.72 11.40 15.06
C LEU A 270 -5.03 10.18 14.44
N TYR A 271 -4.09 9.58 15.16
CA TYR A 271 -3.44 8.33 14.76
C TYR A 271 -4.46 7.18 14.66
N ILE A 272 -5.33 7.03 15.68
CA ILE A 272 -6.42 6.04 15.67
C ILE A 272 -7.42 6.34 14.54
N ASP A 273 -7.78 7.59 14.33
CA ASP A 273 -8.67 7.97 13.22
C ASP A 273 -8.05 7.68 11.86
N GLY A 274 -6.73 7.84 11.71
CA GLY A 274 -5.98 7.43 10.52
C GLY A 274 -6.08 5.92 10.28
N ILE A 275 -5.90 5.09 11.31
CA ILE A 275 -6.04 3.63 11.23
C ILE A 275 -7.45 3.25 10.79
N ARG A 276 -8.48 3.77 11.45
CA ARG A 276 -9.89 3.49 11.13
C ARG A 276 -10.26 3.89 9.70
N ARG A 277 -9.74 5.02 9.24
CA ARG A 277 -9.93 5.49 7.87
C ARG A 277 -9.26 4.57 6.86
N THR A 278 -8.01 4.22 7.08
CA THR A 278 -7.26 3.33 6.18
C THR A 278 -7.91 1.95 6.10
N ASP A 279 -8.39 1.40 7.23
CA ASP A 279 -9.17 0.16 7.28
C ASP A 279 -10.41 0.23 6.37
N ARG A 280 -11.22 1.28 6.51
CA ARG A 280 -12.42 1.52 5.69
C ARG A 280 -12.07 1.66 4.20
N LEU A 281 -11.05 2.45 3.86
CA LEU A 281 -10.64 2.69 2.48
C LEU A 281 -10.15 1.42 1.78
N CYS A 282 -9.43 0.54 2.50
CA CYS A 282 -9.04 -0.78 1.99
C CYS A 282 -10.25 -1.64 1.62
N SER A 283 -11.27 -1.68 2.49
CA SER A 283 -12.52 -2.41 2.23
C SER A 283 -13.29 -1.83 1.04
N GLU A 284 -13.40 -0.51 0.94
CA GLU A 284 -14.08 0.16 -0.18
C GLU A 284 -13.39 -0.14 -1.52
N LEU A 285 -12.06 -0.13 -1.56
CA LEU A 285 -11.31 -0.50 -2.75
C LEU A 285 -11.47 -1.99 -3.10
N TRP A 286 -11.48 -2.89 -2.11
CA TRP A 286 -11.75 -4.30 -2.36
C TRP A 286 -13.14 -4.52 -2.95
N LYS A 287 -14.18 -3.88 -2.40
CA LYS A 287 -15.55 -3.93 -2.94
C LYS A 287 -15.60 -3.43 -4.39
N MET A 288 -14.88 -2.35 -4.68
CA MET A 288 -14.77 -1.84 -6.04
C MET A 288 -14.07 -2.83 -6.98
N ILE A 289 -12.96 -3.45 -6.56
CA ILE A 289 -12.28 -4.49 -7.35
C ILE A 289 -13.22 -5.66 -7.67
N GLN A 290 -14.09 -6.03 -6.74
CA GLN A 290 -15.03 -7.15 -6.94
C GLN A 290 -16.20 -6.79 -7.87
N THR A 291 -16.55 -5.52 -8.01
CA THR A 291 -17.74 -5.05 -8.74
C THR A 291 -17.44 -4.43 -10.10
N GLU A 292 -16.29 -3.78 -10.26
CA GLU A 292 -15.93 -3.16 -11.54
C GLU A 292 -15.57 -4.21 -12.60
N PRO A 293 -16.20 -4.22 -13.78
CA PRO A 293 -16.05 -5.28 -14.80
C PRO A 293 -14.60 -5.51 -15.26
N GLU A 294 -13.79 -4.43 -15.27
CA GLU A 294 -12.38 -4.51 -15.67
C GLU A 294 -11.48 -5.17 -14.61
N TYR A 295 -11.97 -5.33 -13.38
CA TYR A 295 -11.21 -5.87 -12.24
C TYR A 295 -11.79 -7.17 -11.70
N ALA A 296 -13.10 -7.34 -11.71
CA ALA A 296 -13.77 -8.47 -11.09
C ALA A 296 -13.29 -9.82 -11.62
N GLY A 297 -12.86 -10.69 -10.71
CA GLY A 297 -12.34 -12.04 -11.03
C GLY A 297 -10.99 -12.06 -11.75
N LYS A 298 -10.28 -10.93 -11.88
CA LYS A 298 -9.01 -10.80 -12.60
C LYS A 298 -7.89 -10.21 -11.75
N THR A 299 -8.21 -9.65 -10.59
CA THR A 299 -7.32 -8.79 -9.82
C THR A 299 -6.91 -9.43 -8.52
N SER A 300 -5.61 -9.48 -8.28
CA SER A 300 -5.03 -9.77 -6.96
C SER A 300 -4.75 -8.45 -6.25
N LEU A 301 -5.19 -8.35 -5.01
CA LEU A 301 -4.96 -7.20 -4.12
C LEU A 301 -3.95 -7.59 -3.05
N PHE A 302 -2.94 -6.75 -2.86
CA PHE A 302 -1.98 -6.82 -1.76
C PHE A 302 -2.15 -5.61 -0.86
N ILE A 303 -2.25 -5.83 0.44
CA ILE A 303 -2.31 -4.76 1.45
C ILE A 303 -1.22 -5.05 2.48
N LEU A 304 -0.32 -4.10 2.67
CA LEU A 304 0.76 -4.21 3.65
C LEU A 304 1.23 -2.82 4.09
N PRO A 305 1.62 -2.63 5.37
CA PRO A 305 2.39 -1.45 5.76
C PRO A 305 3.80 -1.48 5.14
N ASP A 306 4.40 -0.32 5.00
CA ASP A 306 5.82 -0.19 4.62
C ASP A 306 6.77 -0.65 5.75
N PHE A 307 6.33 -0.50 7.00
CA PHE A 307 6.95 -1.02 8.24
C PHE A 307 5.97 -0.84 9.42
N GLY A 308 6.42 -1.19 10.64
CA GLY A 308 5.67 -1.01 11.89
C GLY A 308 6.00 0.28 12.61
N ARG A 309 5.72 0.33 13.93
CA ARG A 309 6.13 1.41 14.83
C ARG A 309 6.78 0.86 16.09
N ASP A 310 7.52 1.71 16.80
CA ASP A 310 8.32 1.35 17.94
C ASP A 310 7.51 0.76 19.10
N SER A 311 8.19 -0.05 19.92
CA SER A 311 7.67 -0.45 21.23
C SER A 311 7.62 0.75 22.19
N ASP A 312 6.76 0.69 23.20
CA ASP A 312 6.71 1.70 24.26
C ASP A 312 7.89 1.60 25.19
N GLU A 313 8.50 0.41 25.33
CA GLU A 313 9.63 0.17 26.21
C GLU A 313 10.83 1.06 25.87
N ASP A 314 11.17 1.14 24.58
CA ASP A 314 12.29 1.94 24.10
C ASP A 314 11.96 3.42 23.87
N ALA A 315 10.70 3.77 23.80
CA ALA A 315 10.22 5.12 23.48
C ALA A 315 9.68 5.90 24.68
N GLY A 316 9.78 5.36 25.89
CA GLY A 316 9.26 6.03 27.08
C GLY A 316 7.75 6.15 27.12
N GLY A 317 7.02 5.18 26.53
CA GLY A 317 5.55 5.14 26.49
C GLY A 317 4.92 5.80 25.27
N ASN A 318 5.71 6.24 24.29
CA ASN A 318 5.25 6.94 23.08
C ASN A 318 5.69 6.25 21.79
N GLY A 319 5.82 4.92 21.79
CA GLY A 319 6.29 4.14 20.65
C GLY A 319 5.50 4.38 19.37
N PHE A 320 4.19 4.64 19.50
CA PHE A 320 3.34 4.93 18.34
C PHE A 320 3.81 6.15 17.51
N GLN A 321 4.60 7.07 18.10
CA GLN A 321 5.11 8.26 17.41
C GLN A 321 6.35 7.97 16.56
N HIS A 322 7.00 6.83 16.73
CA HIS A 322 8.32 6.56 16.17
C HIS A 322 8.36 5.26 15.37
N HIS A 323 9.33 5.17 14.47
CA HIS A 323 9.68 3.97 13.71
C HIS A 323 11.19 3.91 13.51
N ARG A 324 11.92 3.67 14.61
CA ARG A 324 13.39 3.65 14.59
C ARG A 324 13.91 2.34 14.02
N THR A 325 14.92 2.42 13.19
CA THR A 325 15.54 1.26 12.53
C THR A 325 16.07 0.20 13.50
N GLY A 326 16.37 0.57 14.74
CA GLY A 326 16.84 -0.35 15.80
C GLY A 326 15.74 -1.13 16.50
N ASP A 327 14.45 -0.71 16.38
CA ASP A 327 13.34 -1.38 17.04
C ASP A 327 12.79 -2.54 16.20
N THR A 328 12.62 -3.71 16.83
CA THR A 328 12.14 -4.92 16.16
C THR A 328 10.67 -4.80 15.72
N LEU A 329 9.83 -4.08 16.50
CA LEU A 329 8.43 -3.88 16.16
C LEU A 329 8.28 -2.98 14.94
N SER A 330 9.12 -1.97 14.84
CA SER A 330 9.15 -1.10 13.66
C SER A 330 9.55 -1.84 12.39
N ARG A 331 10.39 -2.86 12.51
CA ARG A 331 10.83 -3.68 11.35
C ARG A 331 9.84 -4.74 10.92
N THR A 332 8.92 -5.14 11.80
CA THR A 332 8.02 -6.28 11.55
C THR A 332 6.59 -5.82 11.40
N THR A 333 6.00 -6.11 10.26
CA THR A 333 4.62 -5.79 9.95
C THR A 333 3.88 -7.03 9.40
N TRP A 334 2.78 -6.84 8.72
CA TRP A 334 1.92 -7.87 8.18
C TRP A 334 1.64 -7.65 6.69
N MET A 335 1.11 -8.67 6.00
CA MET A 335 0.63 -8.56 4.63
C MET A 335 -0.63 -9.40 4.43
N MET A 336 -1.59 -8.86 3.68
CA MET A 336 -2.72 -9.59 3.13
C MET A 336 -2.60 -9.69 1.62
N ALA A 337 -2.96 -10.86 1.10
CA ALA A 337 -3.14 -11.07 -0.33
C ALA A 337 -4.54 -11.65 -0.57
N LEU A 338 -5.27 -11.07 -1.53
CA LEU A 338 -6.64 -11.46 -1.89
C LEU A 338 -6.76 -11.58 -3.41
N GLY A 339 -7.67 -12.42 -3.87
CA GLY A 339 -8.04 -12.49 -5.28
C GLY A 339 -7.87 -13.86 -5.93
N PRO A 340 -8.05 -13.96 -7.25
CA PRO A 340 -8.06 -15.24 -7.94
C PRO A 340 -6.74 -15.99 -7.82
N GLY A 341 -6.80 -17.25 -7.41
CA GLY A 341 -5.64 -18.11 -7.22
C GLY A 341 -4.96 -18.00 -5.85
N ILE A 342 -5.34 -17.02 -5.05
CA ILE A 342 -4.87 -16.86 -3.66
C ILE A 342 -5.80 -17.64 -2.73
N ARG A 343 -5.24 -18.35 -1.76
CA ARG A 343 -6.02 -19.13 -0.78
C ARG A 343 -6.75 -18.19 0.18
N GLU A 344 -8.02 -18.46 0.39
CA GLU A 344 -8.89 -17.66 1.27
C GLU A 344 -8.82 -18.19 2.71
N GLY A 345 -8.84 -17.29 3.70
CA GLY A 345 -8.93 -17.62 5.13
C GLY A 345 -7.71 -18.37 5.68
N VAL A 346 -6.54 -18.22 5.07
CA VAL A 346 -5.33 -18.89 5.53
C VAL A 346 -4.39 -17.90 6.18
N VAL A 347 -3.85 -18.29 7.33
CA VAL A 347 -2.88 -17.52 8.08
C VAL A 347 -1.52 -18.20 8.05
N TYR A 348 -0.52 -17.46 7.63
CA TYR A 348 0.87 -17.89 7.61
C TYR A 348 1.66 -17.17 8.70
N ASP A 349 1.95 -17.91 9.77
CA ASP A 349 2.72 -17.40 10.91
C ASP A 349 4.22 -17.70 10.73
N ARG A 350 4.81 -17.10 9.72
CA ARG A 350 6.24 -17.17 9.44
C ARG A 350 6.76 -15.83 8.92
N ALA A 351 8.05 -15.60 9.09
CA ALA A 351 8.71 -14.44 8.52
C ALA A 351 8.76 -14.51 6.99
N VAL A 352 8.46 -13.39 6.35
CA VAL A 352 8.62 -13.12 4.93
C VAL A 352 9.45 -11.84 4.82
N ASP A 353 10.42 -11.82 3.92
CA ASP A 353 11.18 -10.60 3.66
C ASP A 353 10.34 -9.60 2.85
N SER A 354 10.40 -8.31 3.17
CA SER A 354 9.65 -7.28 2.45
C SER A 354 10.04 -7.20 0.96
N THR A 355 11.28 -7.59 0.62
CA THR A 355 11.77 -7.67 -0.76
C THR A 355 11.13 -8.81 -1.58
N ASP A 356 10.51 -9.79 -0.93
CA ASP A 356 9.81 -10.92 -1.59
C ASP A 356 8.55 -10.49 -2.36
N LEU A 357 8.04 -9.27 -2.11
CA LEU A 357 6.84 -8.76 -2.77
C LEU A 357 7.01 -8.69 -4.29
N VAL A 358 8.05 -8.03 -4.80
CA VAL A 358 8.22 -7.80 -6.25
C VAL A 358 8.34 -9.09 -7.06
N PRO A 359 9.18 -10.08 -6.68
CA PRO A 359 9.21 -11.35 -7.40
C PRO A 359 7.91 -12.16 -7.27
N THR A 360 7.15 -12.01 -6.19
CA THR A 360 5.80 -12.58 -6.06
C THR A 360 4.83 -11.95 -7.07
N LEU A 361 4.80 -10.62 -7.18
CA LEU A 361 4.00 -9.92 -8.18
C LEU A 361 4.44 -10.31 -9.61
N GLY A 362 5.75 -10.51 -9.80
CA GLY A 362 6.30 -10.98 -11.07
C GLY A 362 5.75 -12.35 -11.47
N SER A 363 5.70 -13.30 -10.56
CA SER A 363 5.14 -14.64 -10.80
C SER A 363 3.64 -14.58 -11.14
N LEU A 364 2.87 -13.70 -10.47
CA LEU A 364 1.44 -13.53 -10.74
C LEU A 364 1.16 -12.87 -12.09
N LEU A 365 1.97 -11.87 -12.48
CA LEU A 365 1.79 -11.10 -13.72
C LEU A 365 2.52 -11.69 -14.93
N GLY A 366 3.52 -12.56 -14.71
CA GLY A 366 4.27 -13.23 -15.77
C GLY A 366 5.55 -12.52 -16.19
N PHE A 367 6.25 -11.82 -15.27
CA PHE A 367 7.59 -11.28 -15.49
C PHE A 367 8.57 -11.76 -14.41
N SER A 368 9.87 -11.61 -14.69
CA SER A 368 10.96 -11.96 -13.77
C SER A 368 11.60 -10.70 -13.18
N ALA A 369 11.67 -10.61 -11.87
CA ALA A 369 12.35 -9.54 -11.15
C ALA A 369 13.83 -9.93 -10.89
N SER A 370 14.63 -10.04 -11.94
CA SER A 370 15.98 -10.63 -11.89
C SER A 370 17.02 -9.84 -11.07
N LEU A 371 16.75 -8.57 -10.75
CA LEU A 371 17.61 -7.73 -9.91
C LEU A 371 17.00 -7.51 -8.52
N SER A 372 15.85 -8.12 -8.20
CA SER A 372 15.31 -8.14 -6.84
C SER A 372 16.19 -8.99 -5.93
N GLN A 373 16.30 -8.61 -4.66
CA GLN A 373 16.99 -9.37 -3.62
C GLN A 373 16.10 -10.47 -3.03
N GLY A 374 14.80 -10.34 -3.18
CA GLY A 374 13.80 -11.26 -2.66
C GLY A 374 13.56 -12.48 -3.57
N LYS A 375 12.64 -13.33 -3.15
CA LYS A 375 12.17 -14.52 -3.87
C LYS A 375 10.64 -14.57 -3.85
N PRO A 376 10.00 -15.25 -4.82
CA PRO A 376 8.54 -15.42 -4.79
C PRO A 376 8.07 -16.11 -3.51
N ILE A 377 6.97 -15.64 -2.94
CA ILE A 377 6.30 -16.28 -1.79
C ILE A 377 5.50 -17.46 -2.35
N GLY A 378 6.01 -18.68 -2.12
CA GLY A 378 5.50 -19.90 -2.74
C GLY A 378 4.02 -20.20 -2.45
N GLU A 379 3.48 -19.71 -1.35
CA GLU A 379 2.06 -19.87 -1.00
C GLU A 379 1.10 -19.01 -1.84
N LEU A 380 1.65 -18.02 -2.55
CA LEU A 380 0.87 -17.05 -3.35
C LEU A 380 1.04 -17.24 -4.88
N VAL A 381 1.89 -18.18 -5.31
CA VAL A 381 2.24 -18.36 -6.73
C VAL A 381 2.13 -19.82 -7.19
#